data_b645820513b758959ad170517e112c26
#
_entry.id   b645820513b758959ad170517e112c26
#
_cell.length_a   1.000
_cell.length_b   1.000
_cell.length_c   1.000
_cell.angle_alpha   90.00
_cell.angle_beta   90.00
_cell.angle_gamma   90.00
#
_symmetry.space_group_name_H-M   'P 1'
#
loop_
_entity.id
_entity.type
_entity.pdbx_description
1 polymer ?
#
loop_
_entity_poly.entity_id
_entity_poly.type
_entity_poly.pdbx_seq_one_letter_code
_entity_poly.pdbx_strand_id
1 'polypeptide(L)'
;MINEVTLPLVTNEEEILTYYEEVSEQIAHFQLEQQTLGHHTYYRWQAQVKQEATFEGRMDIPSLRLYFVTQTHKGIQIEVDKSISTAKVGTHNIFFGREECTGKDFLHKGDTIEVIVLAISAEQFAQIATQYPETFMSWYERYQRSGNFILSPDYSLPTTFAMQTALSQLQQASLLGKASRPYAELKVQELLLLQLYQYEQQQSQSCQYCKTQTDVQKMYEVRDRLTAQLDATPSITDLARAVGINEKKLCYGFKEVFGNTVFGYLYDYKMTLARQLLLHTDKTISEVALACGYDYLSHFSTAFKRKYGINPKQLKN
;
A
#
# COMPACT_ATOMS: atom_id res chain seq x y z
N MET A 1 -20.00 -1.95 21.73
CA MET A 1 -20.68 -1.00 20.82
C MET A 1 -19.63 -0.47 19.87
N ILE A 2 -19.90 -0.45 18.58
CA ILE A 2 -19.02 0.19 17.57
C ILE A 2 -19.42 1.66 17.55
N ASN A 3 -18.45 2.55 17.62
CA ASN A 3 -18.70 3.99 17.52
C ASN A 3 -18.87 4.33 16.03
N GLU A 4 -20.01 4.91 15.68
CA GLU A 4 -20.27 5.41 14.34
C GLU A 4 -19.97 6.91 14.33
N VAL A 5 -19.12 7.33 13.40
CA VAL A 5 -18.74 8.74 13.18
C VAL A 5 -19.11 9.10 11.76
N THR A 6 -20.07 9.99 11.60
CA THR A 6 -20.43 10.54 10.29
C THR A 6 -19.72 11.88 10.12
N LEU A 7 -19.01 12.03 9.02
CA LEU A 7 -18.21 13.20 8.71
C LEU A 7 -18.89 14.06 7.63
N PRO A 8 -18.63 15.36 7.55
CA PRO A 8 -19.25 16.24 6.58
C PRO A 8 -18.89 15.88 5.13
N LEU A 9 -19.67 16.36 4.18
CA LEU A 9 -19.33 16.26 2.76
C LEU A 9 -18.07 17.09 2.46
N VAL A 10 -17.08 16.44 1.87
CA VAL A 10 -15.83 17.06 1.43
C VAL A 10 -15.91 17.36 -0.07
N THR A 11 -15.77 18.62 -0.45
CA THR A 11 -15.91 19.08 -1.84
C THR A 11 -14.61 19.61 -2.43
N ASN A 12 -13.59 19.81 -1.62
CA ASN A 12 -12.27 20.24 -2.06
C ASN A 12 -11.15 19.61 -1.19
N GLU A 13 -9.92 19.68 -1.68
CA GLU A 13 -8.76 19.05 -1.02
C GLU A 13 -8.43 19.69 0.35
N GLU A 14 -8.76 20.96 0.58
CA GLU A 14 -8.47 21.66 1.83
C GLU A 14 -9.38 21.17 2.97
N GLU A 15 -10.62 20.81 2.66
CA GLU A 15 -11.57 20.28 3.63
C GLU A 15 -11.19 18.91 4.18
N ILE A 16 -10.31 18.15 3.47
CA ILE A 16 -9.85 16.84 3.95
C ILE A 16 -9.11 16.96 5.29
N LEU A 17 -8.41 18.06 5.53
CA LEU A 17 -7.73 18.28 6.81
C LEU A 17 -8.73 18.40 7.96
N THR A 18 -9.78 19.20 7.78
CA THR A 18 -10.82 19.39 8.80
C THR A 18 -11.65 18.14 9.04
N TYR A 19 -11.76 17.29 8.04
CA TYR A 19 -12.47 16.02 8.09
C TYR A 19 -12.06 15.13 9.28
N TYR A 20 -10.77 15.07 9.61
CA TYR A 20 -10.26 14.25 10.71
C TYR A 20 -10.15 15.02 12.04
N GLU A 21 -10.19 16.35 12.04
CA GLU A 21 -10.16 17.16 13.26
C GLU A 21 -11.45 17.02 14.09
N GLU A 22 -12.57 16.66 13.45
CA GLU A 22 -13.86 16.44 14.11
C GLU A 22 -13.93 15.12 14.87
N VAL A 23 -12.99 14.22 14.62
CA VAL A 23 -12.96 12.91 15.29
C VAL A 23 -12.54 13.06 16.74
N SER A 24 -13.38 12.56 17.64
CA SER A 24 -13.04 12.57 19.06
C SER A 24 -11.75 11.82 19.36
N GLU A 25 -10.81 12.48 20.05
CA GLU A 25 -9.56 11.83 20.52
C GLU A 25 -9.79 10.60 21.41
N GLN A 26 -11.00 10.43 21.95
CA GLN A 26 -11.36 9.22 22.70
C GLN A 26 -11.49 7.99 21.79
N ILE A 27 -11.83 8.19 20.51
CA ILE A 27 -12.01 7.12 19.52
C ILE A 27 -10.69 6.78 18.86
N ALA A 28 -10.01 7.79 18.33
CA ALA A 28 -8.72 7.62 17.70
C ALA A 28 -7.92 8.93 17.75
N HIS A 29 -6.60 8.80 17.72
CA HIS A 29 -5.71 9.94 17.50
C HIS A 29 -5.27 9.91 16.04
N PHE A 30 -5.68 10.92 15.28
CA PHE A 30 -5.34 11.07 13.88
C PHE A 30 -4.24 12.09 13.68
N GLN A 31 -3.39 11.82 12.70
CA GLN A 31 -2.43 12.77 12.15
C GLN A 31 -2.52 12.72 10.63
N LEU A 32 -2.79 13.86 10.02
CA LEU A 32 -2.83 14.01 8.58
C LEU A 32 -1.75 15.01 8.15
N GLU A 33 -0.82 14.52 7.35
CA GLU A 33 0.17 15.34 6.65
C GLU A 33 -0.31 15.51 5.21
N GLN A 34 -0.44 16.75 4.76
CA GLN A 34 -0.77 17.08 3.38
C GLN A 34 0.35 17.86 2.74
N GLN A 35 0.71 17.50 1.52
CA GLN A 35 1.73 18.18 0.73
C GLN A 35 1.31 18.30 -0.73
N THR A 36 1.38 19.51 -1.29
CA THR A 36 1.20 19.69 -2.73
C THR A 36 2.49 19.33 -3.47
N LEU A 37 2.39 18.36 -4.38
CA LEU A 37 3.48 17.85 -5.20
C LEU A 37 3.24 18.21 -6.68
N GLY A 38 3.54 19.45 -7.04
CA GLY A 38 3.24 19.96 -8.37
C GLY A 38 1.74 20.09 -8.61
N HIS A 39 1.20 19.27 -9.48
CA HIS A 39 -0.25 19.19 -9.77
C HIS A 39 -0.97 18.08 -9.01
N HIS A 40 -0.28 17.39 -8.11
CA HIS A 40 -0.81 16.28 -7.34
C HIS A 40 -0.79 16.61 -5.86
N THR A 41 -1.63 15.95 -5.08
CA THR A 41 -1.64 16.08 -3.62
C THR A 41 -1.22 14.76 -2.99
N TYR A 42 -0.28 14.84 -2.08
CA TYR A 42 0.16 13.75 -1.22
C TYR A 42 -0.50 13.90 0.14
N TYR A 43 -1.04 12.81 0.64
CA TYR A 43 -1.53 12.67 1.99
C TYR A 43 -0.82 11.51 2.67
N ARG A 44 -0.42 11.73 3.91
CA ARG A 44 0.00 10.69 4.83
C ARG A 44 -0.96 10.71 6.01
N TRP A 45 -1.79 9.70 6.05
CA TRP A 45 -2.79 9.54 7.08
C TRP A 45 -2.31 8.51 8.09
N GLN A 46 -2.29 8.87 9.39
CA GLN A 46 -1.90 8.01 10.48
C GLN A 46 -3.00 8.01 11.53
N ALA A 47 -3.29 6.85 12.12
CA ALA A 47 -4.27 6.70 13.20
C ALA A 47 -3.78 5.75 14.28
N GLN A 48 -3.96 6.14 15.54
CA GLN A 48 -3.86 5.26 16.70
C GLN A 48 -5.27 5.02 17.22
N VAL A 49 -5.81 3.83 16.97
CA VAL A 49 -7.22 3.51 17.24
C VAL A 49 -7.40 3.07 18.67
N LYS A 50 -8.13 3.86 19.46
CA LYS A 50 -8.38 3.61 20.89
C LYS A 50 -9.65 2.78 21.14
N GLN A 51 -10.62 2.86 20.24
CA GLN A 51 -11.88 2.14 20.29
C GLN A 51 -12.29 1.64 18.92
N GLU A 52 -13.08 0.54 18.83
CA GLU A 52 -13.71 0.11 17.58
C GLU A 52 -14.54 1.26 17.01
N ALA A 53 -14.34 1.59 15.75
CA ALA A 53 -15.04 2.69 15.13
C ALA A 53 -15.29 2.44 13.63
N THR A 54 -16.41 2.99 13.15
CA THR A 54 -16.72 3.11 11.73
C THR A 54 -16.77 4.59 11.40
N PHE A 55 -15.99 5.01 10.43
CA PHE A 55 -16.01 6.35 9.88
C PHE A 55 -16.77 6.33 8.56
N GLU A 56 -17.84 7.10 8.48
CA GLU A 56 -18.61 7.28 7.25
C GLU A 56 -18.40 8.70 6.75
N GLY A 57 -17.83 8.84 5.57
CA GLY A 57 -17.58 10.12 4.93
C GLY A 57 -18.16 10.20 3.53
N ARG A 58 -18.44 11.43 3.09
CA ARG A 58 -18.88 11.73 1.73
C ARG A 58 -17.87 12.65 1.06
N MET A 59 -17.53 12.33 -0.17
CA MET A 59 -16.55 13.10 -0.93
C MET A 59 -17.07 13.34 -2.35
N ASP A 60 -17.01 14.59 -2.79
CA ASP A 60 -17.30 15.02 -4.16
C ASP A 60 -16.11 15.77 -4.73
N ILE A 61 -15.01 15.03 -4.92
CA ILE A 61 -13.78 15.55 -5.52
C ILE A 61 -13.37 14.61 -6.66
N PRO A 62 -13.67 14.98 -7.93
CA PRO A 62 -13.30 14.17 -9.08
C PRO A 62 -11.77 13.98 -9.17
N SER A 63 -11.31 12.79 -8.83
CA SER A 63 -9.88 12.48 -8.78
C SER A 63 -9.62 10.98 -8.82
N LEU A 64 -8.39 10.61 -9.20
CA LEU A 64 -7.84 9.29 -8.92
C LEU A 64 -7.09 9.37 -7.60
N ARG A 65 -7.36 8.42 -6.72
CA ARG A 65 -6.66 8.30 -5.43
C ARG A 65 -5.91 6.98 -5.38
N LEU A 66 -4.59 7.07 -5.51
CA LEU A 66 -3.68 5.95 -5.36
C LEU A 66 -3.40 5.79 -3.87
N TYR A 67 -3.87 4.73 -3.24
CA TYR A 67 -3.60 4.50 -1.83
C TYR A 67 -2.70 3.30 -1.59
N PHE A 68 -1.84 3.42 -0.58
CA PHE A 68 -0.86 2.43 -0.16
C PHE A 68 -0.95 2.27 1.36
N VAL A 69 -1.25 1.07 1.82
CA VAL A 69 -1.28 0.76 3.26
C VAL A 69 0.12 0.38 3.71
N THR A 70 0.76 1.26 4.47
CA THR A 70 2.14 1.08 4.93
C THR A 70 2.23 0.50 6.33
N GLN A 71 1.18 0.69 7.15
CA GLN A 71 1.09 0.11 8.49
C GLN A 71 -0.35 -0.23 8.85
N THR A 72 -0.56 -1.43 9.33
CA THR A 72 -1.74 -1.91 10.08
C THR A 72 -1.42 -3.31 10.61
N HIS A 73 -1.99 -3.70 11.73
CA HIS A 73 -1.87 -5.04 12.29
C HIS A 73 -3.12 -5.89 12.03
N LYS A 74 -4.28 -5.24 11.93
CA LYS A 74 -5.57 -5.93 11.78
C LYS A 74 -6.20 -5.81 10.40
N GLY A 75 -5.65 -4.91 9.56
CA GLY A 75 -6.23 -4.55 8.28
C GLY A 75 -7.28 -3.44 8.41
N ILE A 76 -7.57 -2.80 7.29
CA ILE A 76 -8.58 -1.76 7.18
C ILE A 76 -9.66 -2.30 6.25
N GLN A 77 -10.91 -2.35 6.73
CA GLN A 77 -12.04 -2.59 5.83
C GLN A 77 -12.50 -1.24 5.27
N ILE A 78 -12.54 -1.17 3.97
CA ILE A 78 -12.93 0.03 3.22
C ILE A 78 -14.17 -0.33 2.42
N GLU A 79 -15.27 0.37 2.64
CA GLU A 79 -16.47 0.30 1.82
C GLU A 79 -16.57 1.57 0.98
N VAL A 80 -16.73 1.42 -0.32
CA VAL A 80 -17.01 2.51 -1.24
C VAL A 80 -18.16 2.09 -2.14
N ASP A 81 -19.22 2.86 -2.16
CA ASP A 81 -20.42 2.63 -3.00
C ASP A 81 -20.89 1.16 -2.97
N LYS A 82 -20.98 0.54 -1.78
CA LYS A 82 -21.38 -0.85 -1.52
C LYS A 82 -20.35 -1.93 -1.87
N SER A 83 -19.16 -1.57 -2.34
CA SER A 83 -18.05 -2.50 -2.53
C SER A 83 -17.19 -2.52 -1.27
N ILE A 84 -17.07 -3.67 -0.62
CA ILE A 84 -16.25 -3.85 0.57
C ILE A 84 -14.95 -4.53 0.19
N SER A 85 -13.83 -3.89 0.49
CA SER A 85 -12.51 -4.48 0.35
C SER A 85 -11.73 -4.44 1.66
N THR A 86 -10.84 -5.40 1.86
CA THR A 86 -9.91 -5.38 3.00
C THR A 86 -8.52 -5.03 2.51
N ALA A 87 -7.98 -3.92 3.01
CA ALA A 87 -6.63 -3.49 2.77
C ALA A 87 -5.72 -3.94 3.92
N LYS A 88 -4.63 -4.63 3.60
CA LYS A 88 -3.62 -5.11 4.55
C LYS A 88 -2.31 -4.33 4.39
N VAL A 89 -1.43 -4.43 5.37
CA VAL A 89 -0.09 -3.85 5.26
C VAL A 89 0.62 -4.34 4.00
N GLY A 90 1.30 -3.44 3.31
CA GLY A 90 2.01 -3.74 2.06
C GLY A 90 1.07 -4.01 0.88
N THR A 91 -0.14 -3.46 0.89
CA THR A 91 -1.06 -3.50 -0.24
C THR A 91 -1.39 -2.10 -0.75
N HIS A 92 -1.87 -2.05 -1.98
CA HIS A 92 -2.31 -0.82 -2.64
C HIS A 92 -3.57 -1.04 -3.47
N ASN A 93 -4.23 0.06 -3.83
CA ASN A 93 -5.30 0.07 -4.81
C ASN A 93 -5.44 1.47 -5.41
N ILE A 94 -6.35 1.64 -6.38
CA ILE A 94 -6.74 2.95 -6.92
C ILE A 94 -8.25 3.09 -6.80
N PHE A 95 -8.69 4.20 -6.23
CA PHE A 95 -10.06 4.65 -6.32
C PHE A 95 -10.17 5.68 -7.44
N PHE A 96 -11.10 5.46 -8.34
CA PHE A 96 -11.47 6.36 -9.43
C PHE A 96 -12.75 7.08 -9.03
N GLY A 97 -12.63 8.28 -8.48
CA GLY A 97 -13.76 9.12 -8.07
C GLY A 97 -14.14 10.09 -9.18
N ARG A 98 -15.37 10.02 -9.66
CA ARG A 98 -15.90 10.90 -10.69
C ARG A 98 -17.03 11.79 -10.18
N GLU A 99 -17.80 11.29 -9.27
CA GLU A 99 -18.96 11.93 -8.69
C GLU A 99 -18.97 11.72 -7.17
N GLU A 100 -19.91 12.33 -6.47
CA GLU A 100 -20.04 12.13 -5.03
C GLU A 100 -20.06 10.63 -4.70
N CYS A 101 -19.23 10.25 -3.74
CA CYS A 101 -19.17 8.90 -3.21
C CYS A 101 -19.31 8.89 -1.69
N THR A 102 -19.84 7.78 -1.18
CA THR A 102 -19.84 7.49 0.25
C THR A 102 -18.80 6.42 0.54
N GLY A 103 -17.89 6.71 1.47
CA GLY A 103 -16.89 5.77 1.95
C GLY A 103 -17.12 5.44 3.42
N LYS A 104 -16.84 4.19 3.81
CA LYS A 104 -16.79 3.75 5.21
C LYS A 104 -15.48 3.05 5.49
N ASP A 105 -14.81 3.50 6.53
CA ASP A 105 -13.60 2.89 7.05
C ASP A 105 -13.90 2.23 8.40
N PHE A 106 -13.63 0.92 8.51
CA PHE A 106 -13.79 0.16 9.74
C PHE A 106 -12.44 0.01 10.42
N LEU A 107 -12.28 0.65 11.56
CA LEU A 107 -11.03 0.69 12.32
C LEU A 107 -11.12 -0.14 13.59
N HIS A 108 -10.10 -0.97 13.83
CA HIS A 108 -10.06 -1.90 14.95
C HIS A 108 -9.28 -1.33 16.13
N LYS A 109 -9.87 -1.45 17.34
CA LYS A 109 -9.22 -1.04 18.59
C LYS A 109 -7.82 -1.62 18.74
N GLY A 110 -6.88 -0.76 19.13
CA GLY A 110 -5.47 -1.10 19.36
C GLY A 110 -4.64 -1.21 18.09
N ASP A 111 -5.22 -0.91 16.91
CA ASP A 111 -4.44 -0.85 15.67
C ASP A 111 -3.72 0.49 15.53
N THR A 112 -2.57 0.45 14.89
CA THR A 112 -1.85 1.63 14.40
C THR A 112 -1.82 1.55 12.89
N ILE A 113 -2.43 2.53 12.24
CA ILE A 113 -2.66 2.54 10.81
C ILE A 113 -1.85 3.66 10.19
N GLU A 114 -1.22 3.38 9.05
CA GLU A 114 -0.64 4.38 8.17
C GLU A 114 -1.01 4.09 6.73
N VAL A 115 -1.57 5.11 6.06
CA VAL A 115 -1.94 5.06 4.64
C VAL A 115 -1.35 6.27 3.93
N ILE A 116 -0.71 6.03 2.80
CA ILE A 116 -0.28 7.08 1.88
C ILE A 116 -1.30 7.14 0.75
N VAL A 117 -1.79 8.35 0.45
CA VAL A 117 -2.70 8.61 -0.66
C VAL A 117 -2.10 9.66 -1.57
N LEU A 118 -2.12 9.39 -2.87
CA LEU A 118 -1.71 10.34 -3.91
C LEU A 118 -2.95 10.68 -4.74
N ALA A 119 -3.38 11.93 -4.70
CA ALA A 119 -4.51 12.41 -5.46
C ALA A 119 -4.06 13.03 -6.78
N ILE A 120 -4.64 12.55 -7.88
CA ILE A 120 -4.47 13.05 -9.25
C ILE A 120 -5.82 13.60 -9.68
N SER A 121 -5.93 14.89 -9.97
CA SER A 121 -7.20 15.47 -10.40
C SER A 121 -7.68 14.86 -11.73
N ALA A 122 -9.00 14.93 -11.98
CA ALA A 122 -9.58 14.48 -13.24
C ALA A 122 -8.95 15.15 -14.47
N GLU A 123 -8.61 16.44 -14.35
CA GLU A 123 -7.93 17.20 -15.40
C GLU A 123 -6.53 16.66 -15.68
N GLN A 124 -5.75 16.42 -14.63
CA GLN A 124 -4.41 15.86 -14.76
C GLN A 124 -4.43 14.46 -15.37
N PHE A 125 -5.40 13.62 -14.96
CA PHE A 125 -5.55 12.31 -15.57
C PHE A 125 -5.91 12.38 -17.05
N ALA A 126 -6.76 13.34 -17.46
CA ALA A 126 -7.04 13.60 -18.88
C ALA A 126 -5.79 13.99 -19.65
N GLN A 127 -4.94 14.85 -19.10
CA GLN A 127 -3.67 15.25 -19.71
C GLN A 127 -2.70 14.07 -19.87
N ILE A 128 -2.54 13.24 -18.81
CA ILE A 128 -1.71 12.03 -18.85
C ILE A 128 -2.24 11.06 -19.92
N ALA A 129 -3.56 10.84 -20.00
CA ALA A 129 -4.15 9.96 -20.99
C ALA A 129 -3.98 10.48 -22.42
N THR A 130 -4.04 11.79 -22.62
CA THR A 130 -3.80 12.41 -23.93
C THR A 130 -2.32 12.33 -24.35
N GLN A 131 -1.41 12.46 -23.39
CA GLN A 131 0.04 12.38 -23.64
C GLN A 131 0.51 10.96 -23.96
N TYR A 132 -0.12 9.95 -23.32
CA TYR A 132 0.25 8.53 -23.47
C TYR A 132 -1.01 7.68 -23.77
N PRO A 133 -1.65 7.87 -24.94
CA PRO A 133 -2.96 7.27 -25.23
C PRO A 133 -2.93 5.73 -25.26
N GLU A 134 -1.83 5.13 -25.73
CA GLU A 134 -1.66 3.69 -25.80
C GLU A 134 -1.71 3.02 -24.42
N THR A 135 -1.33 3.77 -23.37
CA THR A 135 -1.25 3.25 -21.99
C THR A 135 -2.46 3.62 -21.17
N PHE A 136 -2.93 4.88 -21.26
CA PHE A 136 -3.90 5.39 -20.30
C PHE A 136 -5.28 5.70 -20.87
N MET A 137 -5.45 5.75 -22.20
CA MET A 137 -6.71 6.18 -22.81
C MET A 137 -7.86 5.21 -22.47
N SER A 138 -7.61 3.91 -22.48
CA SER A 138 -8.63 2.91 -22.12
C SER A 138 -9.11 3.08 -20.68
N TRP A 139 -8.20 3.42 -19.75
CA TRP A 139 -8.52 3.71 -18.34
C TRP A 139 -9.27 5.02 -18.18
N TYR A 140 -8.90 6.04 -18.95
CA TYR A 140 -9.58 7.33 -18.96
C TYR A 140 -11.01 7.19 -19.50
N GLU A 141 -11.20 6.45 -20.60
CA GLU A 141 -12.52 6.16 -21.12
C GLU A 141 -13.39 5.36 -20.14
N ARG A 142 -12.80 4.37 -19.45
CA ARG A 142 -13.49 3.65 -18.39
C ARG A 142 -13.89 4.59 -17.24
N TYR A 143 -12.98 5.46 -16.80
CA TYR A 143 -13.27 6.49 -15.80
C TYR A 143 -14.43 7.39 -16.22
N GLN A 144 -14.49 7.80 -17.49
CA GLN A 144 -15.57 8.63 -18.00
C GLN A 144 -16.94 7.94 -18.06
N ARG A 145 -16.98 6.61 -18.24
CA ARG A 145 -18.21 5.83 -18.44
C ARG A 145 -18.75 5.20 -17.17
N SER A 146 -17.89 4.81 -16.24
CA SER A 146 -18.26 3.89 -15.17
C SER A 146 -18.68 4.56 -13.85
N GLY A 147 -18.65 5.90 -13.74
CA GLY A 147 -18.82 6.56 -12.46
C GLY A 147 -17.68 6.24 -11.50
N ASN A 148 -17.98 6.10 -10.22
CA ASN A 148 -16.99 5.73 -9.21
C ASN A 148 -16.66 4.24 -9.30
N PHE A 149 -15.37 3.88 -9.18
CA PHE A 149 -14.97 2.48 -9.05
C PHE A 149 -13.60 2.31 -8.39
N ILE A 150 -13.37 1.12 -7.83
CA ILE A 150 -12.07 0.71 -7.31
C ILE A 150 -11.39 -0.19 -8.36
N LEU A 151 -10.08 -0.04 -8.55
CA LEU A 151 -9.31 -0.80 -9.54
C LEU A 151 -9.46 -2.31 -9.31
N SER A 152 -9.28 -2.76 -8.07
CA SER A 152 -9.47 -4.14 -7.64
C SER A 152 -10.46 -4.16 -6.47
N PRO A 153 -11.77 -4.37 -6.74
CA PRO A 153 -12.82 -4.24 -5.72
C PRO A 153 -12.80 -5.37 -4.69
N ASP A 154 -12.38 -6.57 -5.06
CA ASP A 154 -12.45 -7.75 -4.19
C ASP A 154 -11.27 -7.84 -3.21
N TYR A 155 -10.12 -7.27 -3.56
CA TYR A 155 -8.90 -7.30 -2.75
C TYR A 155 -7.92 -6.21 -3.18
N SER A 156 -7.15 -5.70 -2.22
CA SER A 156 -6.03 -4.79 -2.53
C SER A 156 -4.81 -5.56 -3.03
N LEU A 157 -4.11 -5.01 -4.02
CA LEU A 157 -2.95 -5.63 -4.66
C LEU A 157 -1.69 -5.49 -3.79
N PRO A 158 -0.72 -6.43 -3.86
CA PRO A 158 0.52 -6.29 -3.12
C PRO A 158 1.38 -5.15 -3.68
N THR A 159 1.86 -4.28 -2.78
CA THR A 159 2.80 -3.22 -3.15
C THR A 159 4.14 -3.85 -3.54
N THR A 160 4.55 -3.67 -4.80
CA THR A 160 5.81 -4.23 -5.32
C THR A 160 7.01 -3.47 -4.77
N PHE A 161 8.20 -4.08 -4.89
CA PHE A 161 9.44 -3.40 -4.51
C PHE A 161 9.68 -2.11 -5.31
N ALA A 162 9.34 -2.08 -6.60
CA ALA A 162 9.44 -0.88 -7.42
C ALA A 162 8.56 0.25 -6.87
N MET A 163 7.31 -0.05 -6.50
CA MET A 163 6.41 0.92 -5.87
C MET A 163 6.92 1.41 -4.53
N GLN A 164 7.44 0.52 -3.67
CA GLN A 164 8.04 0.91 -2.37
C GLN A 164 9.23 1.86 -2.57
N THR A 165 10.06 1.58 -3.57
CA THR A 165 11.20 2.44 -3.93
C THR A 165 10.72 3.80 -4.41
N ALA A 166 9.73 3.84 -5.30
CA ALA A 166 9.16 5.09 -5.81
C ALA A 166 8.51 5.93 -4.69
N LEU A 167 7.77 5.30 -3.76
CA LEU A 167 7.20 5.97 -2.58
C LEU A 167 8.28 6.56 -1.67
N SER A 168 9.33 5.78 -1.37
CA SER A 168 10.46 6.26 -0.54
C SER A 168 11.19 7.43 -1.21
N GLN A 169 11.36 7.39 -2.52
CA GLN A 169 11.98 8.48 -3.28
C GLN A 169 11.08 9.72 -3.31
N LEU A 170 9.76 9.53 -3.45
CA LEU A 170 8.78 10.61 -3.41
C LEU A 170 8.82 11.36 -2.07
N GLN A 171 8.87 10.64 -0.95
CA GLN A 171 8.99 11.25 0.39
C GLN A 171 10.27 12.08 0.57
N GLN A 172 11.32 11.76 -0.18
CA GLN A 172 12.60 12.49 -0.15
C GLN A 172 12.70 13.58 -1.21
N ALA A 173 11.67 13.78 -2.03
CA ALA A 173 11.71 14.71 -3.15
C ALA A 173 12.01 16.17 -2.72
N SER A 174 11.57 16.59 -1.54
CA SER A 174 11.84 17.93 -0.98
C SER A 174 13.33 18.26 -0.87
N LEU A 175 14.19 17.25 -0.72
CA LEU A 175 15.64 17.41 -0.64
C LEU A 175 16.28 17.85 -1.96
N LEU A 176 15.57 17.77 -3.08
CA LEU A 176 16.07 18.11 -4.41
C LEU A 176 15.94 19.60 -4.77
N GLY A 177 15.50 20.45 -3.84
CA GLY A 177 15.37 21.90 -4.05
C GLY A 177 14.50 22.23 -5.26
N LYS A 178 15.03 22.92 -6.27
CA LYS A 178 14.28 23.32 -7.47
C LYS A 178 13.79 22.13 -8.32
N ALA A 179 14.41 20.98 -8.22
CA ALA A 179 14.00 19.77 -8.94
C ALA A 179 12.92 18.96 -8.18
N SER A 180 12.55 19.35 -6.96
CA SER A 180 11.58 18.65 -6.12
C SER A 180 10.24 18.43 -6.83
N ARG A 181 9.66 19.50 -7.37
CA ARG A 181 8.35 19.45 -8.04
C ARG A 181 8.32 18.50 -9.25
N PRO A 182 9.16 18.70 -10.30
CA PRO A 182 9.12 17.80 -11.45
C PRO A 182 9.48 16.36 -11.09
N TYR A 183 10.37 16.15 -10.12
CA TYR A 183 10.70 14.81 -9.63
C TYR A 183 9.50 14.12 -8.98
N ALA A 184 8.77 14.83 -8.12
CA ALA A 184 7.58 14.31 -7.47
C ALA A 184 6.48 13.96 -8.49
N GLU A 185 6.24 14.81 -9.49
CA GLU A 185 5.28 14.56 -10.57
C GLU A 185 5.62 13.28 -11.33
N LEU A 186 6.89 13.07 -11.68
CA LEU A 186 7.35 11.83 -12.33
C LEU A 186 7.13 10.61 -11.46
N LYS A 187 7.35 10.71 -10.14
CA LYS A 187 7.15 9.59 -9.21
C LYS A 187 5.67 9.23 -9.02
N VAL A 188 4.77 10.20 -9.03
CA VAL A 188 3.33 9.95 -9.00
C VAL A 188 2.87 9.23 -10.28
N GLN A 189 3.36 9.66 -11.45
CA GLN A 189 3.07 8.98 -12.73
C GLN A 189 3.66 7.57 -12.78
N GLU A 190 4.88 7.38 -12.28
CA GLU A 190 5.50 6.04 -12.15
C GLU A 190 4.64 5.12 -11.29
N LEU A 191 4.15 5.59 -10.15
CA LEU A 191 3.29 4.80 -9.26
C LEU A 191 1.95 4.44 -9.92
N LEU A 192 1.31 5.38 -10.61
CA LEU A 192 0.09 5.12 -11.38
C LEU A 192 0.33 4.04 -12.42
N LEU A 193 1.39 4.17 -13.21
CA LEU A 193 1.75 3.21 -14.25
C LEU A 193 1.99 1.80 -13.67
N LEU A 194 2.78 1.71 -12.59
CA LEU A 194 3.09 0.43 -11.95
C LEU A 194 1.84 -0.27 -11.39
N GLN A 195 0.89 0.49 -10.80
CA GLN A 195 -0.35 -0.07 -10.28
C GLN A 195 -1.26 -0.60 -11.40
N LEU A 196 -1.45 0.17 -12.47
CA LEU A 196 -2.28 -0.24 -13.61
C LEU A 196 -1.65 -1.43 -14.33
N TYR A 197 -0.34 -1.38 -14.60
CA TYR A 197 0.39 -2.48 -15.23
C TYR A 197 0.27 -3.78 -14.44
N GLN A 198 0.44 -3.73 -13.11
CA GLN A 198 0.29 -4.92 -12.26
C GLN A 198 -1.13 -5.51 -12.35
N TYR A 199 -2.15 -4.65 -12.31
CA TYR A 199 -3.54 -5.09 -12.44
C TYR A 199 -3.79 -5.74 -13.80
N GLU A 200 -3.34 -5.15 -14.89
CA GLU A 200 -3.48 -5.70 -16.25
C GLU A 200 -2.76 -7.05 -16.40
N GLN A 201 -1.55 -7.17 -15.85
CA GLN A 201 -0.83 -8.43 -15.84
C GLN A 201 -1.60 -9.53 -15.10
N GLN A 202 -2.25 -9.20 -13.99
CA GLN A 202 -3.07 -10.16 -13.27
C GLN A 202 -4.35 -10.56 -14.03
N GLN A 203 -4.94 -9.63 -14.77
CA GLN A 203 -6.12 -9.92 -15.61
C GLN A 203 -5.76 -10.71 -16.86
N SER A 204 -4.60 -10.44 -17.48
CA SER A 204 -4.13 -11.11 -18.70
C SER A 204 -3.53 -12.49 -18.44
N GLN A 205 -2.99 -12.72 -17.25
CA GLN A 205 -2.60 -14.05 -16.83
C GLN A 205 -3.88 -14.81 -16.43
N SER A 206 -4.29 -15.76 -17.26
CA SER A 206 -5.13 -16.86 -16.77
C SER A 206 -4.32 -17.54 -15.66
N CYS A 207 -4.56 -17.19 -14.41
CA CYS A 207 -3.85 -17.74 -13.26
C CYS A 207 -3.96 -19.26 -13.32
N GLN A 208 -2.87 -19.93 -13.65
CA GLN A 208 -2.86 -21.39 -13.81
C GLN A 208 -3.06 -22.08 -12.45
N TYR A 209 -2.55 -21.45 -11.39
CA TYR A 209 -2.54 -21.99 -10.02
C TYR A 209 -3.48 -21.26 -9.07
N CYS A 210 -3.81 -19.99 -9.32
CA CYS A 210 -4.75 -19.20 -8.53
C CYS A 210 -6.00 -18.84 -9.36
N LYS A 211 -6.86 -19.84 -9.62
CA LYS A 211 -8.04 -19.71 -10.49
C LYS A 211 -9.26 -19.08 -9.81
N THR A 212 -9.27 -19.07 -8.49
CA THR A 212 -10.39 -18.57 -7.69
C THR A 212 -9.91 -17.53 -6.70
N GLN A 213 -10.82 -16.66 -6.27
CA GLN A 213 -10.56 -15.69 -5.21
C GLN A 213 -10.07 -16.36 -3.92
N THR A 214 -10.62 -17.54 -3.60
CA THR A 214 -10.16 -18.37 -2.47
C THR A 214 -8.70 -18.77 -2.62
N ASP A 215 -8.23 -19.06 -3.83
CA ASP A 215 -6.83 -19.39 -4.08
C ASP A 215 -5.93 -18.19 -3.84
N VAL A 216 -6.32 -17.02 -4.32
CA VAL A 216 -5.61 -15.75 -4.09
C VAL A 216 -5.57 -15.45 -2.60
N GLN A 217 -6.68 -15.59 -1.89
CA GLN A 217 -6.77 -15.36 -0.44
C GLN A 217 -5.84 -16.27 0.36
N LYS A 218 -5.70 -17.55 -0.04
CA LYS A 218 -4.73 -18.47 0.55
C LYS A 218 -3.28 -18.00 0.35
N MET A 219 -2.94 -17.38 -0.78
CA MET A 219 -1.59 -16.82 -0.99
C MET A 219 -1.33 -15.63 -0.05
N TYR A 220 -2.33 -14.78 0.21
CA TYR A 220 -2.23 -13.73 1.22
C TYR A 220 -2.05 -14.31 2.63
N GLU A 221 -2.78 -15.38 2.97
CA GLU A 221 -2.62 -16.07 4.26
C GLU A 221 -1.20 -16.65 4.44
N VAL A 222 -0.63 -17.20 3.36
CA VAL A 222 0.77 -17.65 3.34
C VAL A 222 1.72 -16.50 3.60
N ARG A 223 1.54 -15.36 2.93
CA ARG A 223 2.35 -14.15 3.16
C ARG A 223 2.29 -13.70 4.60
N ASP A 224 1.09 -13.61 5.17
CA ASP A 224 0.89 -13.13 6.54
C ASP A 224 1.60 -14.05 7.56
N ARG A 225 1.50 -15.38 7.38
CA ARG A 225 2.22 -16.36 8.20
C ARG A 225 3.74 -16.28 8.01
N LEU A 226 4.20 -16.06 6.79
CA LEU A 226 5.61 -15.94 6.44
C LEU A 226 6.26 -14.70 7.08
N THR A 227 5.51 -13.60 7.22
CA THR A 227 6.01 -12.33 7.76
C THR A 227 5.72 -12.13 9.24
N ALA A 228 4.90 -12.99 9.86
CA ALA A 228 4.53 -12.90 11.28
C ALA A 228 5.70 -13.23 12.22
N GLN A 229 6.57 -14.17 11.83
CA GLN A 229 7.74 -14.58 12.63
C GLN A 229 8.98 -14.63 11.72
N LEU A 230 9.84 -13.64 11.86
CA LEU A 230 11.02 -13.51 10.99
C LEU A 230 12.22 -14.36 11.48
N ASP A 231 12.23 -14.72 12.73
CA ASP A 231 13.24 -15.58 13.39
C ASP A 231 13.02 -17.07 13.14
N ALA A 232 11.79 -17.49 12.97
CA ALA A 232 11.40 -18.90 12.75
C ALA A 232 10.69 -19.06 11.40
N THR A 233 11.45 -19.02 10.30
CA THR A 233 10.89 -19.10 8.94
C THR A 233 10.24 -20.46 8.69
N PRO A 234 8.91 -20.55 8.43
CA PRO A 234 8.22 -21.81 8.15
C PRO A 234 8.73 -22.44 6.84
N SER A 235 8.66 -23.78 6.76
CA SER A 235 8.95 -24.49 5.51
C SER A 235 7.81 -24.35 4.49
N ILE A 236 8.10 -24.58 3.21
CA ILE A 236 7.07 -24.62 2.15
C ILE A 236 5.97 -25.63 2.49
N THR A 237 6.36 -26.78 3.02
CA THR A 237 5.45 -27.87 3.43
C THR A 237 4.51 -27.41 4.54
N ASP A 238 5.03 -26.71 5.56
CA ASP A 238 4.22 -26.22 6.68
C ASP A 238 3.25 -25.12 6.24
N LEU A 239 3.73 -24.20 5.40
CA LEU A 239 2.90 -23.14 4.82
C LEU A 239 1.78 -23.74 3.96
N ALA A 240 2.09 -24.69 3.08
CA ALA A 240 1.11 -25.35 2.22
C ALA A 240 0.04 -26.09 3.04
N ARG A 241 0.48 -26.83 4.07
CA ARG A 241 -0.41 -27.55 5.00
C ARG A 241 -1.32 -26.56 5.76
N ALA A 242 -0.77 -25.45 6.24
CA ALA A 242 -1.50 -24.48 7.04
C ALA A 242 -2.68 -23.83 6.28
N VAL A 243 -2.58 -23.68 4.94
CA VAL A 243 -3.65 -23.10 4.11
C VAL A 243 -4.40 -24.16 3.25
N GLY A 244 -4.09 -25.43 3.45
CA GLY A 244 -4.80 -26.55 2.80
C GLY A 244 -4.63 -26.59 1.27
N ILE A 245 -3.38 -26.48 0.79
CA ILE A 245 -3.00 -26.63 -0.62
C ILE A 245 -1.74 -27.50 -0.75
N ASN A 246 -1.43 -27.96 -1.96
CA ASN A 246 -0.15 -28.62 -2.20
C ASN A 246 0.98 -27.61 -2.43
N GLU A 247 2.22 -28.04 -2.21
CA GLU A 247 3.43 -27.20 -2.33
C GLU A 247 3.60 -26.60 -3.74
N LYS A 248 3.25 -27.38 -4.78
CA LYS A 248 3.33 -26.91 -6.17
C LYS A 248 2.38 -25.71 -6.37
N LYS A 249 1.13 -25.82 -5.94
CA LYS A 249 0.15 -24.73 -6.01
C LYS A 249 0.60 -23.53 -5.19
N LEU A 250 1.19 -23.74 -4.00
CA LEU A 250 1.75 -22.68 -3.19
C LEU A 250 2.88 -21.95 -3.91
N CYS A 251 3.92 -22.66 -4.37
CA CYS A 251 5.10 -22.03 -4.98
C CYS A 251 4.75 -21.22 -6.25
N TYR A 252 3.94 -21.80 -7.12
CA TYR A 252 3.58 -21.15 -8.38
C TYR A 252 2.50 -20.09 -8.18
N GLY A 253 1.47 -20.37 -7.38
CA GLY A 253 0.43 -19.42 -7.07
C GLY A 253 0.94 -18.19 -6.30
N PHE A 254 1.87 -18.40 -5.37
CA PHE A 254 2.52 -17.29 -4.66
C PHE A 254 3.29 -16.39 -5.63
N LYS A 255 4.01 -17.01 -6.59
CA LYS A 255 4.72 -16.25 -7.63
C LYS A 255 3.76 -15.53 -8.58
N GLU A 256 2.62 -16.15 -8.92
CA GLU A 256 1.56 -15.51 -9.72
C GLU A 256 0.99 -14.27 -9.01
N VAL A 257 0.72 -14.37 -7.70
CA VAL A 257 0.08 -13.28 -6.93
C VAL A 257 1.07 -12.17 -6.56
N PHE A 258 2.30 -12.53 -6.14
CA PHE A 258 3.27 -11.58 -5.57
C PHE A 258 4.44 -11.24 -6.49
N GLY A 259 4.53 -11.85 -7.67
CA GLY A 259 5.63 -11.63 -8.63
C GLY A 259 6.98 -12.20 -8.18
N ASN A 260 7.06 -12.86 -7.01
CA ASN A 260 8.29 -13.39 -6.44
C ASN A 260 8.07 -14.77 -5.81
N THR A 261 9.15 -15.53 -5.65
CA THR A 261 9.09 -16.79 -4.88
C THR A 261 8.79 -16.50 -3.40
N VAL A 262 8.27 -17.49 -2.67
CA VAL A 262 7.96 -17.37 -1.24
C VAL A 262 9.16 -16.81 -0.44
N PHE A 263 10.34 -17.41 -0.58
CA PHE A 263 11.54 -16.95 0.13
C PHE A 263 12.19 -15.72 -0.49
N GLY A 264 11.98 -15.46 -1.78
CA GLY A 264 12.37 -14.20 -2.41
C GLY A 264 11.59 -13.03 -1.84
N TYR A 265 10.29 -13.21 -1.66
CA TYR A 265 9.42 -12.23 -1.00
C TYR A 265 9.85 -11.97 0.46
N LEU A 266 10.10 -13.04 1.24
CA LEU A 266 10.57 -12.90 2.63
C LEU A 266 11.90 -12.15 2.70
N TYR A 267 12.83 -12.46 1.79
CA TYR A 267 14.11 -11.75 1.71
C TYR A 267 13.90 -10.26 1.46
N ASP A 268 13.06 -9.91 0.49
CA ASP A 268 12.75 -8.52 0.17
C ASP A 268 12.07 -7.80 1.34
N TYR A 269 11.13 -8.47 2.00
CA TYR A 269 10.46 -7.95 3.20
C TYR A 269 11.47 -7.67 4.36
N LYS A 270 12.33 -8.64 4.69
CA LYS A 270 13.37 -8.49 5.71
C LYS A 270 14.31 -7.32 5.41
N MET A 271 14.70 -7.15 4.14
CA MET A 271 15.60 -6.06 3.74
C MET A 271 14.91 -4.69 3.78
N THR A 272 13.65 -4.61 3.40
CA THR A 272 12.86 -3.39 3.51
C THR A 272 12.68 -2.97 4.95
N LEU A 273 12.30 -3.90 5.83
CA LEU A 273 12.20 -3.67 7.28
C LEU A 273 13.55 -3.21 7.86
N ALA A 274 14.64 -3.88 7.48
CA ALA A 274 15.98 -3.51 7.93
C ALA A 274 16.33 -2.06 7.56
N ARG A 275 16.03 -1.67 6.32
CA ARG A 275 16.27 -0.30 5.85
C ARG A 275 15.46 0.72 6.65
N GLN A 276 14.18 0.44 6.91
CA GLN A 276 13.30 1.31 7.71
C GLN A 276 13.84 1.47 9.14
N LEU A 277 14.21 0.36 9.79
CA LEU A 277 14.76 0.39 11.16
C LEU A 277 16.10 1.15 11.24
N LEU A 278 16.97 1.01 10.24
CA LEU A 278 18.24 1.73 10.21
C LEU A 278 18.06 3.24 10.03
N LEU A 279 17.06 3.67 9.26
CA LEU A 279 16.82 5.08 8.94
C LEU A 279 15.99 5.81 10.02
N HIS A 280 15.08 5.10 10.68
CA HIS A 280 14.05 5.74 11.50
C HIS A 280 14.10 5.35 12.98
N THR A 281 15.11 4.59 13.41
CA THR A 281 15.26 4.22 14.83
C THR A 281 16.73 4.31 15.28
N ASP A 282 16.92 4.41 16.60
CA ASP A 282 18.26 4.40 17.23
C ASP A 282 18.83 3.00 17.42
N LYS A 283 18.16 1.95 16.93
CA LYS A 283 18.61 0.56 17.06
C LYS A 283 19.99 0.36 16.46
N THR A 284 20.85 -0.35 17.13
CA THR A 284 22.15 -0.78 16.60
C THR A 284 21.97 -1.69 15.39
N ILE A 285 23.00 -1.81 14.56
CA ILE A 285 22.96 -2.70 13.39
C ILE A 285 22.71 -4.16 13.82
N SER A 286 23.23 -4.58 14.97
CA SER A 286 23.00 -5.91 15.54
C SER A 286 21.54 -6.12 15.96
N GLU A 287 20.92 -5.14 16.61
CA GLU A 287 19.50 -5.18 16.97
C GLU A 287 18.60 -5.20 15.74
N VAL A 288 18.95 -4.46 14.69
CA VAL A 288 18.23 -4.50 13.41
C VAL A 288 18.38 -5.87 12.74
N ALA A 289 19.58 -6.46 12.73
CA ALA A 289 19.80 -7.80 12.20
C ALA A 289 18.90 -8.83 12.90
N LEU A 290 18.88 -8.78 14.24
CA LEU A 290 18.05 -9.67 15.06
C LEU A 290 16.55 -9.45 14.80
N ALA A 291 16.11 -8.19 14.76
CA ALA A 291 14.71 -7.83 14.47
C ALA A 291 14.25 -8.32 13.07
N CYS A 292 15.18 -8.44 12.12
CA CYS A 292 14.92 -9.01 10.78
C CYS A 292 15.11 -10.54 10.73
N GLY A 293 15.30 -11.21 11.87
CA GLY A 293 15.46 -12.66 11.96
C GLY A 293 16.77 -13.17 11.37
N TYR A 294 17.87 -12.48 11.64
CA TYR A 294 19.23 -12.94 11.33
C TYR A 294 20.01 -13.21 12.61
N ASP A 295 20.41 -14.45 12.83
CA ASP A 295 21.21 -14.87 13.99
C ASP A 295 22.64 -14.30 13.94
N TYR A 296 23.16 -14.05 12.73
CA TYR A 296 24.55 -13.58 12.54
C TYR A 296 24.57 -12.26 11.76
N LEU A 297 25.25 -11.28 12.34
CA LEU A 297 25.45 -9.96 11.73
C LEU A 297 26.14 -10.01 10.37
N SER A 298 27.04 -10.97 10.16
CA SER A 298 27.75 -11.18 8.89
C SER A 298 26.79 -11.58 7.76
N HIS A 299 25.85 -12.48 8.04
CA HIS A 299 24.82 -12.89 7.08
C HIS A 299 23.88 -11.73 6.73
N PHE A 300 23.44 -10.99 7.75
CA PHE A 300 22.65 -9.79 7.55
C PHE A 300 23.35 -8.75 6.68
N SER A 301 24.61 -8.40 7.02
CA SER A 301 25.39 -7.40 6.30
C SER A 301 25.62 -7.79 4.83
N THR A 302 25.86 -9.06 4.57
CA THR A 302 26.00 -9.61 3.21
C THR A 302 24.69 -9.52 2.44
N ALA A 303 23.59 -9.92 3.06
CA ALA A 303 22.25 -9.84 2.47
C ALA A 303 21.85 -8.39 2.16
N PHE A 304 22.10 -7.48 3.10
CA PHE A 304 21.80 -6.05 2.96
C PHE A 304 22.62 -5.40 1.83
N LYS A 305 23.94 -5.66 1.81
CA LYS A 305 24.81 -5.17 0.74
C LYS A 305 24.40 -5.72 -0.64
N ARG A 306 24.01 -7.00 -0.71
CA ARG A 306 23.50 -7.60 -1.96
C ARG A 306 22.25 -6.89 -2.46
N LYS A 307 21.34 -6.45 -1.55
CA LYS A 307 20.09 -5.78 -1.91
C LYS A 307 20.29 -4.31 -2.29
N TYR A 308 21.10 -3.58 -1.53
CA TYR A 308 21.19 -2.11 -1.63
C TYR A 308 22.54 -1.59 -2.16
N GLY A 309 23.50 -2.47 -2.42
CA GLY A 309 24.84 -2.10 -2.91
C GLY A 309 25.76 -1.51 -1.85
N ILE A 310 25.24 -1.15 -0.68
CA ILE A 310 25.98 -0.51 0.44
C ILE A 310 25.87 -1.35 1.71
N ASN A 311 26.83 -1.16 2.64
CA ASN A 311 26.76 -1.82 3.93
C ASN A 311 25.75 -1.13 4.87
N PRO A 312 25.11 -1.86 5.81
CA PRO A 312 24.19 -1.27 6.79
C PRO A 312 24.78 -0.07 7.55
N LYS A 313 26.08 -0.12 7.85
CA LYS A 313 26.80 0.97 8.54
C LYS A 313 26.81 2.26 7.72
N GLN A 314 26.88 2.18 6.40
CA GLN A 314 26.91 3.35 5.53
C GLN A 314 25.55 4.03 5.39
N LEU A 315 24.48 3.30 5.68
CA LEU A 315 23.12 3.86 5.66
C LEU A 315 22.75 4.53 6.99
N LYS A 316 23.31 4.07 8.10
CA LYS A 316 23.00 4.54 9.45
C LYS A 316 23.74 5.82 9.84
N ASN A 317 24.80 6.17 9.12
CA ASN A 317 25.53 7.42 9.29
C ASN A 317 24.85 8.50 8.48
#